data_6487871e53bfd125e43acebf2bcf00be
#
_entry.id   6487871e53bfd125e43acebf2bcf00be
#
_cell.length_a   1.000
_cell.length_b   1.000
_cell.length_c   1.000
_cell.angle_alpha   90.00
_cell.angle_beta   90.00
_cell.angle_gamma   90.00
#
_symmetry.space_group_name_H-M   'P 1'
#
loop_
_entity.id
_entity.type
_entity.pdbx_description
1 polymer ?
#
loop_
_entity_poly.entity_id
_entity_poly.type
_entity_poly.pdbx_seq_one_letter_code
_entity_poly.pdbx_strand_id
1 'polypeptide(L)'
;MEKNNRTSLILEDYDSEFSYKKSKSNLNISFNRIAFIFFIFFIIFLIFSLKAFYFGTIQKKNKISHTEESDYRASIIDSSGNILAKTVITTNVGVNPNLVIDKKRLLINLKLIFPNKNFNIIKKKMDGKKFFYIEKQIQQEKLEEILLLGDKSIITEEKISRIYPQESLFSHIIGQIDDSNNGISGIEKFYDYELKKKNQQIELTVDTAVQYLIREELLKSKEIFNNIGSAALLMNLNNGEILSLISLPDFNLNKRENLIDLNYTNKITKGVYELGSVFK
;
A
#
# COMPACT_ATOMS: atom_id res chain seq x y z
N MET A 1 37.33 82.64 42.15
CA MET A 1 36.61 81.45 42.58
C MET A 1 35.16 81.48 42.06
N GLU A 2 34.94 81.49 40.78
CA GLU A 2 33.58 81.61 40.20
C GLU A 2 33.45 80.95 38.86
N LYS A 3 34.01 79.79 38.71
CA LYS A 3 33.94 79.03 37.43
C LYS A 3 33.42 77.61 37.50
N ASN A 4 33.11 77.07 38.68
CA ASN A 4 32.71 75.71 38.85
C ASN A 4 31.22 75.41 39.05
N ASN A 5 30.42 76.50 39.38
CA ASN A 5 28.99 76.25 39.64
C ASN A 5 28.05 76.36 38.42
N ARG A 6 28.55 76.92 37.31
CA ARG A 6 27.68 77.04 36.12
C ARG A 6 27.64 75.79 35.27
N THR A 7 28.67 74.92 35.28
CA THR A 7 28.72 73.72 34.51
C THR A 7 27.96 72.54 35.11
N SER A 8 27.86 72.47 36.43
CA SER A 8 27.09 71.40 37.10
C SER A 8 25.57 71.65 37.01
N LEU A 9 25.11 72.89 37.11
CA LEU A 9 23.72 73.23 36.96
C LEU A 9 23.18 72.99 35.52
N ILE A 10 23.99 73.33 34.53
CA ILE A 10 23.58 73.11 33.13
C ILE A 10 23.57 71.59 32.75
N LEU A 11 24.45 70.79 33.34
CA LEU A 11 24.48 69.36 33.13
C LEU A 11 23.33 68.63 33.87
N GLU A 12 23.00 69.03 35.11
CA GLU A 12 21.88 68.44 35.85
C GLU A 12 20.53 68.71 35.17
N ASP A 13 20.28 69.99 34.79
CA ASP A 13 19.06 70.35 34.08
C ASP A 13 18.95 69.72 32.70
N TYR A 14 20.06 69.59 32.03
CA TYR A 14 20.08 68.93 30.68
C TYR A 14 19.88 67.43 30.75
N ASP A 15 20.49 66.78 31.72
CA ASP A 15 20.29 65.31 31.90
C ASP A 15 18.87 64.99 32.42
N SER A 16 18.29 65.80 33.27
CA SER A 16 16.94 65.57 33.76
C SER A 16 15.88 65.81 32.68
N GLU A 17 15.99 66.86 31.88
CA GLU A 17 15.07 67.12 30.78
C GLU A 17 15.20 66.11 29.66
N PHE A 18 16.44 65.70 29.35
CA PHE A 18 16.69 64.75 28.26
C PHE A 18 16.26 63.34 28.62
N SER A 19 16.41 62.89 29.85
CA SER A 19 15.97 61.56 30.28
C SER A 19 14.45 61.43 30.39
N TYR A 20 13.78 62.47 30.86
CA TYR A 20 12.33 62.39 31.11
C TYR A 20 11.46 62.48 29.83
N LYS A 21 11.80 63.32 28.89
CA LYS A 21 11.03 63.43 27.62
C LYS A 21 11.31 62.34 26.62
N LYS A 22 12.55 61.86 26.51
CA LYS A 22 12.92 60.87 25.53
C LYS A 22 12.52 59.44 25.94
N SER A 23 12.50 59.14 27.21
CA SER A 23 12.12 57.80 27.67
C SER A 23 10.61 57.51 27.48
N LYS A 24 9.75 58.50 27.71
CA LYS A 24 8.30 58.32 27.51
C LYS A 24 7.89 58.15 26.05
N SER A 25 8.50 58.93 25.15
CA SER A 25 8.20 58.82 23.71
C SER A 25 8.72 57.51 23.09
N ASN A 26 9.93 57.10 23.46
CA ASN A 26 10.52 55.86 22.94
C ASN A 26 9.85 54.59 23.50
N LEU A 27 9.39 54.62 24.77
CA LEU A 27 8.63 53.54 25.36
C LEU A 27 7.25 53.39 24.70
N ASN A 28 6.57 54.47 24.41
CA ASN A 28 5.27 54.43 23.74
C ASN A 28 5.39 53.96 22.28
N ILE A 29 6.43 54.38 21.56
CA ILE A 29 6.70 53.90 20.18
C ILE A 29 7.12 52.45 20.17
N SER A 30 7.93 51.99 21.14
CA SER A 30 8.32 50.59 21.27
C SER A 30 7.14 49.71 21.66
N PHE A 31 6.31 50.16 22.60
CA PHE A 31 5.12 49.44 23.04
C PHE A 31 4.11 49.29 21.90
N ASN A 32 3.85 50.31 21.12
CA ASN A 32 2.96 50.23 19.96
C ASN A 32 3.48 49.29 18.87
N ARG A 33 4.78 49.30 18.64
CA ARG A 33 5.42 48.36 17.66
C ARG A 33 5.33 46.91 18.14
N ILE A 34 5.61 46.69 19.40
CA ILE A 34 5.50 45.36 20.03
C ILE A 34 4.05 44.92 20.00
N ALA A 35 3.11 45.78 20.42
CA ALA A 35 1.67 45.48 20.38
C ALA A 35 1.18 45.16 18.96
N PHE A 36 1.69 45.87 17.93
CA PHE A 36 1.37 45.61 16.53
C PHE A 36 1.89 44.23 16.07
N ILE A 37 3.10 43.84 16.44
CA ILE A 37 3.67 42.51 16.13
C ILE A 37 2.84 41.42 16.82
N PHE A 38 2.51 41.60 18.11
CA PHE A 38 1.61 40.67 18.82
C PHE A 38 0.24 40.54 18.16
N PHE A 39 -0.31 41.64 17.66
CA PHE A 39 -1.59 41.63 16.96
C PHE A 39 -1.52 40.86 15.65
N ILE A 40 -0.44 40.99 14.89
CA ILE A 40 -0.20 40.18 13.67
C ILE A 40 -0.11 38.69 14.02
N PHE A 41 0.68 38.33 15.03
CA PHE A 41 0.78 36.93 15.46
C PHE A 41 -0.56 36.40 15.98
N PHE A 42 -1.34 37.22 16.69
CA PHE A 42 -2.67 36.84 17.16
C PHE A 42 -3.62 36.54 15.97
N ILE A 43 -3.61 37.39 14.94
CA ILE A 43 -4.41 37.15 13.72
C ILE A 43 -3.99 35.88 13.05
N ILE A 44 -2.70 35.64 12.87
CA ILE A 44 -2.17 34.41 12.27
C ILE A 44 -2.61 33.18 13.08
N PHE A 45 -2.46 33.24 14.40
CA PHE A 45 -2.88 32.17 15.30
C PHE A 45 -4.38 31.92 15.22
N LEU A 46 -5.18 32.96 15.14
CA LEU A 46 -6.64 32.87 15.02
C LEU A 46 -7.05 32.20 13.69
N ILE A 47 -6.38 32.57 12.60
CA ILE A 47 -6.61 31.93 11.29
C ILE A 47 -6.25 30.43 11.33
N PHE A 48 -5.11 30.07 11.91
CA PHE A 48 -4.73 28.66 12.08
C PHE A 48 -5.66 27.91 13.02
N SER A 49 -6.10 28.52 14.11
CA SER A 49 -7.05 27.94 15.05
C SER A 49 -8.42 27.67 14.40
N LEU A 50 -8.93 28.65 13.64
CA LEU A 50 -10.17 28.48 12.86
C LEU A 50 -10.04 27.39 11.81
N LYS A 51 -8.90 27.34 11.11
CA LYS A 51 -8.63 26.25 10.14
C LYS A 51 -8.55 24.89 10.83
N ALA A 52 -7.86 24.79 11.95
CA ALA A 52 -7.76 23.54 12.71
C ALA A 52 -9.14 23.09 13.22
N PHE A 53 -9.95 24.01 13.72
CA PHE A 53 -11.32 23.73 14.13
C PHE A 53 -12.21 23.30 12.95
N TYR A 54 -12.10 23.99 11.80
CA TYR A 54 -12.80 23.65 10.58
C TYR A 54 -12.43 22.25 10.09
N PHE A 55 -11.16 21.91 10.01
CA PHE A 55 -10.71 20.56 9.65
C PHE A 55 -11.13 19.51 10.69
N GLY A 56 -11.07 19.82 11.97
CA GLY A 56 -11.53 18.92 13.03
C GLY A 56 -13.02 18.63 12.98
N THR A 57 -13.86 19.61 12.60
CA THR A 57 -15.31 19.42 12.46
C THR A 57 -15.69 18.75 11.16
N ILE A 58 -14.97 19.02 10.04
CA ILE A 58 -15.21 18.38 8.75
C ILE A 58 -14.75 16.92 8.77
N GLN A 59 -13.59 16.60 9.37
CA GLN A 59 -13.18 15.21 9.55
C GLN A 59 -14.12 14.41 10.46
N LYS A 60 -14.84 15.08 11.39
CA LYS A 60 -15.93 14.43 12.13
C LYS A 60 -17.19 14.21 11.30
N LYS A 61 -17.43 14.99 10.23
CA LYS A 61 -18.53 14.77 9.28
C LYS A 61 -18.15 13.81 8.15
N ASN A 62 -16.89 13.76 7.76
CA ASN A 62 -16.28 12.56 7.21
C ASN A 62 -15.98 11.62 8.41
N LYS A 63 -16.99 11.33 9.24
CA LYS A 63 -17.10 9.98 9.69
C LYS A 63 -16.84 9.19 8.42
N ILE A 64 -15.66 8.65 8.33
CA ILE A 64 -15.53 7.27 7.95
C ILE A 64 -16.69 6.65 8.70
N SER A 65 -17.88 6.58 8.08
CA SER A 65 -18.65 5.43 8.32
C SER A 65 -17.59 4.35 8.10
N HIS A 66 -17.13 3.74 9.13
CA HIS A 66 -17.03 2.31 9.13
C HIS A 66 -18.46 1.82 8.86
N THR A 67 -19.02 2.09 7.65
CA THR A 67 -19.37 0.97 6.84
C THR A 67 -18.13 0.12 7.03
N GLU A 68 -18.22 -0.95 7.75
CA GLU A 68 -17.43 -2.10 7.47
C GLU A 68 -17.43 -2.15 5.93
N GLU A 69 -16.53 -1.38 5.31
CA GLU A 69 -16.05 -1.65 3.97
C GLU A 69 -15.57 -3.05 4.21
N SER A 70 -16.44 -3.98 3.89
CA SER A 70 -16.13 -5.36 4.08
C SER A 70 -14.83 -5.50 3.32
N ASP A 71 -13.72 -5.82 4.02
CA ASP A 71 -12.44 -6.10 3.37
C ASP A 71 -12.61 -7.15 2.28
N TYR A 72 -13.84 -7.55 2.07
CA TYR A 72 -14.33 -8.56 1.15
C TYR A 72 -14.64 -7.92 -0.20
N ARG A 73 -13.79 -8.22 -1.18
CA ARG A 73 -14.04 -7.89 -2.59
C ARG A 73 -14.82 -9.01 -3.26
N ALA A 74 -15.78 -8.66 -4.11
CA ALA A 74 -16.55 -9.60 -4.89
C ALA A 74 -15.67 -10.47 -5.81
N SER A 75 -16.14 -11.67 -6.13
CA SER A 75 -15.41 -12.58 -7.02
C SER A 75 -15.44 -12.09 -8.46
N ILE A 76 -14.39 -12.42 -9.22
CA ILE A 76 -14.31 -12.25 -10.67
C ILE A 76 -14.29 -13.65 -11.26
N ILE A 77 -15.14 -13.89 -12.24
CA ILE A 77 -15.26 -15.17 -12.94
C ILE A 77 -15.10 -14.99 -14.45
N ASP A 78 -14.80 -16.06 -15.15
CA ASP A 78 -14.85 -16.14 -16.61
C ASP A 78 -16.27 -16.44 -17.15
N SER A 79 -16.42 -16.51 -18.48
CA SER A 79 -17.67 -16.82 -19.16
C SER A 79 -18.23 -18.21 -18.87
N SER A 80 -17.41 -19.13 -18.36
CA SER A 80 -17.76 -20.49 -18.00
C SER A 80 -18.04 -20.67 -16.49
N GLY A 81 -17.92 -19.59 -15.70
CA GLY A 81 -18.11 -19.60 -14.24
C GLY A 81 -16.87 -19.99 -13.44
N ASN A 82 -15.69 -20.14 -14.08
CA ASN A 82 -14.45 -20.42 -13.37
C ASN A 82 -13.99 -19.20 -12.60
N ILE A 83 -13.55 -19.39 -11.35
CA ILE A 83 -13.09 -18.33 -10.49
C ILE A 83 -11.71 -17.84 -10.94
N LEU A 84 -11.61 -16.56 -11.29
CA LEU A 84 -10.37 -15.88 -11.65
C LEU A 84 -9.77 -15.11 -10.48
N ALA A 85 -10.61 -14.53 -9.63
CA ALA A 85 -10.19 -13.86 -8.40
C ALA A 85 -11.26 -14.03 -7.31
N LYS A 86 -10.85 -14.38 -6.09
CA LYS A 86 -11.76 -14.58 -4.94
C LYS A 86 -11.12 -14.06 -3.67
N THR A 87 -11.92 -13.44 -2.81
CA THR A 87 -11.53 -13.09 -1.46
C THR A 87 -11.83 -14.23 -0.51
N VAL A 88 -10.86 -14.62 0.30
CA VAL A 88 -10.96 -15.70 1.29
C VAL A 88 -10.34 -15.27 2.61
N ILE A 89 -10.81 -15.86 3.70
CA ILE A 89 -10.12 -15.73 4.99
C ILE A 89 -8.97 -16.72 4.99
N THR A 90 -7.77 -16.24 5.22
CA THR A 90 -6.56 -17.04 5.34
C THR A 90 -5.93 -16.83 6.70
N THR A 91 -5.22 -17.82 7.19
CA THR A 91 -4.51 -17.72 8.46
C THR A 91 -3.02 -17.56 8.20
N ASN A 92 -2.41 -16.55 8.81
CA ASN A 92 -0.97 -16.39 8.87
C ASN A 92 -0.47 -16.99 10.18
N VAL A 93 0.68 -17.65 10.13
CA VAL A 93 1.33 -18.23 11.29
C VAL A 93 2.66 -17.56 11.53
N GLY A 94 2.85 -17.02 12.71
CA GLY A 94 4.08 -16.40 13.15
C GLY A 94 4.60 -16.96 14.46
N VAL A 95 5.83 -16.60 14.80
CA VAL A 95 6.45 -16.94 16.09
C VAL A 95 6.88 -15.67 16.80
N ASN A 96 6.54 -15.62 18.08
CA ASN A 96 7.09 -14.63 19.00
C ASN A 96 8.28 -15.24 19.76
N PRO A 97 9.53 -14.86 19.43
CA PRO A 97 10.72 -15.45 20.05
C PRO A 97 10.80 -15.29 21.57
N ASN A 98 10.14 -14.26 22.12
CA ASN A 98 10.14 -13.99 23.55
C ASN A 98 9.31 -15.01 24.35
N LEU A 99 8.39 -15.73 23.71
CA LEU A 99 7.51 -16.71 24.32
C LEU A 99 7.98 -18.16 24.11
N VAL A 100 9.07 -18.37 23.36
CA VAL A 100 9.61 -19.70 23.06
C VAL A 100 10.29 -20.26 24.31
N ILE A 101 9.79 -21.38 24.80
CA ILE A 101 10.34 -22.09 25.96
C ILE A 101 11.51 -23.02 25.54
N ASP A 102 11.27 -23.86 24.53
CA ASP A 102 12.25 -24.80 23.98
C ASP A 102 12.45 -24.56 22.47
N LYS A 103 13.49 -23.78 22.13
CA LYS A 103 13.84 -23.46 20.76
C LYS A 103 14.17 -24.67 19.90
N LYS A 104 14.84 -25.70 20.50
CA LYS A 104 15.27 -26.89 19.74
C LYS A 104 14.05 -27.72 19.35
N ARG A 105 13.16 -27.98 20.31
CA ARG A 105 11.93 -28.74 20.09
C ARG A 105 11.04 -28.05 19.05
N LEU A 106 10.84 -26.73 19.18
CA LEU A 106 10.03 -25.96 18.24
C LEU A 106 10.62 -26.00 16.82
N LEU A 107 11.94 -25.83 16.66
CA LEU A 107 12.60 -25.90 15.35
C LEU A 107 12.44 -27.28 14.69
N ILE A 108 12.55 -28.37 15.46
CA ILE A 108 12.37 -29.73 14.93
C ILE A 108 10.93 -29.90 14.44
N ASN A 109 9.94 -29.54 15.24
CA ASN A 109 8.54 -29.67 14.89
C ASN A 109 8.18 -28.83 13.65
N LEU A 110 8.64 -27.57 13.61
CA LEU A 110 8.42 -26.71 12.45
C LEU A 110 9.10 -27.25 11.19
N LYS A 111 10.24 -27.93 11.31
CA LYS A 111 10.92 -28.56 10.16
C LYS A 111 10.14 -29.75 9.62
N LEU A 112 9.44 -30.49 10.45
CA LEU A 112 8.57 -31.59 10.02
C LEU A 112 7.37 -31.05 9.23
N ILE A 113 6.75 -29.96 9.69
CA ILE A 113 5.57 -29.36 9.05
C ILE A 113 5.96 -28.60 7.77
N PHE A 114 7.12 -27.92 7.75
CA PHE A 114 7.58 -27.10 6.63
C PHE A 114 8.96 -27.52 6.10
N PRO A 115 9.12 -28.70 5.53
CA PRO A 115 10.42 -29.22 5.12
C PRO A 115 11.15 -28.32 4.10
N ASN A 116 10.42 -27.58 3.28
CA ASN A 116 10.95 -26.76 2.19
C ASN A 116 11.43 -25.35 2.65
N LYS A 117 11.33 -25.03 3.94
CA LYS A 117 11.77 -23.71 4.44
C LYS A 117 13.25 -23.68 4.81
N ASN A 118 13.85 -22.51 4.70
CA ASN A 118 15.24 -22.31 5.11
C ASN A 118 15.35 -22.13 6.64
N PHE A 119 15.61 -23.21 7.34
CA PHE A 119 15.69 -23.23 8.81
C PHE A 119 16.88 -22.48 9.40
N ASN A 120 17.93 -22.21 8.62
CA ASN A 120 19.02 -21.34 9.08
C ASN A 120 18.54 -19.89 9.28
N ILE A 121 17.67 -19.42 8.41
CA ILE A 121 17.06 -18.08 8.52
C ILE A 121 16.08 -18.05 9.71
N ILE A 122 15.24 -19.07 9.85
CA ILE A 122 14.26 -19.19 10.95
C ILE A 122 15.00 -19.21 12.29
N LYS A 123 16.07 -20.00 12.40
CA LYS A 123 16.90 -20.06 13.61
C LYS A 123 17.47 -18.68 13.97
N LYS A 124 18.04 -17.95 13.01
CA LYS A 124 18.54 -16.59 13.24
C LYS A 124 17.42 -15.63 13.70
N LYS A 125 16.22 -15.74 13.13
CA LYS A 125 15.06 -14.93 13.54
C LYS A 125 14.59 -15.31 14.96
N MET A 126 14.64 -16.59 15.34
CA MET A 126 14.31 -17.04 16.69
C MET A 126 15.32 -16.62 17.75
N ASP A 127 16.56 -16.33 17.37
CA ASP A 127 17.57 -15.75 18.27
C ASP A 127 17.37 -14.25 18.48
N GLY A 128 16.57 -13.61 17.64
CA GLY A 128 16.11 -12.24 17.78
C GLY A 128 14.96 -12.11 18.79
N LYS A 129 14.52 -10.85 19.03
CA LYS A 129 13.39 -10.53 19.93
C LYS A 129 12.12 -10.12 19.19
N LYS A 130 12.20 -10.01 17.85
CA LYS A 130 11.08 -9.51 17.03
C LYS A 130 10.22 -10.66 16.55
N PHE A 131 8.91 -10.46 16.64
CA PHE A 131 7.93 -11.33 15.98
C PHE A 131 8.22 -11.47 14.48
N PHE A 132 8.02 -12.67 13.93
CA PHE A 132 8.15 -12.92 12.50
C PHE A 132 7.17 -13.99 12.03
N TYR A 133 6.70 -13.85 10.80
CA TYR A 133 5.86 -14.87 10.16
C TYR A 133 6.71 -16.04 9.65
N ILE A 134 6.23 -17.27 9.89
CA ILE A 134 6.78 -18.51 9.32
C ILE A 134 6.11 -18.76 7.98
N GLU A 135 4.77 -18.69 7.95
CA GLU A 135 3.97 -18.92 6.76
C GLU A 135 2.82 -17.91 6.72
N LYS A 136 2.56 -17.40 5.52
CA LYS A 136 1.38 -16.59 5.23
C LYS A 136 0.42 -17.43 4.41
N GLN A 137 -0.88 -17.25 4.62
CA GLN A 137 -1.93 -17.96 3.88
C GLN A 137 -1.77 -19.49 4.00
N ILE A 138 -1.62 -19.97 5.22
CA ILE A 138 -1.42 -21.42 5.49
C ILE A 138 -2.65 -22.23 5.09
N GLN A 139 -2.42 -23.43 4.58
CA GLN A 139 -3.47 -24.41 4.31
C GLN A 139 -4.04 -24.97 5.61
N GLN A 140 -5.31 -25.29 5.62
CA GLN A 140 -6.04 -25.71 6.82
C GLN A 140 -5.41 -26.94 7.51
N GLU A 141 -4.97 -27.94 6.73
CA GLU A 141 -4.31 -29.14 7.22
C GLU A 141 -3.04 -28.83 8.04
N LYS A 142 -2.17 -27.97 7.50
CA LYS A 142 -0.95 -27.55 8.16
C LYS A 142 -1.21 -26.64 9.37
N LEU A 143 -2.31 -25.87 9.32
CA LEU A 143 -2.71 -25.07 10.47
C LEU A 143 -3.09 -25.96 11.66
N GLU A 144 -3.84 -27.02 11.42
CA GLU A 144 -4.22 -27.99 12.44
C GLU A 144 -2.97 -28.67 13.06
N GLU A 145 -2.01 -29.10 12.22
CA GLU A 145 -0.74 -29.66 12.71
C GLU A 145 0.02 -28.69 13.62
N ILE A 146 0.04 -27.40 13.25
CA ILE A 146 0.71 -26.38 14.07
C ILE A 146 -0.02 -26.13 15.39
N LEU A 147 -1.36 -26.06 15.36
CA LEU A 147 -2.15 -25.85 16.56
C LEU A 147 -2.02 -27.02 17.55
N LEU A 148 -1.86 -28.25 17.03
CA LEU A 148 -1.60 -29.45 17.83
C LEU A 148 -0.26 -29.40 18.59
N LEU A 149 0.71 -28.57 18.17
CA LEU A 149 1.95 -28.39 18.89
C LEU A 149 1.75 -27.75 20.28
N GLY A 150 0.67 -26.97 20.45
CA GLY A 150 0.32 -26.32 21.71
C GLY A 150 1.37 -25.34 22.23
N ASP A 151 2.26 -24.83 21.37
CA ASP A 151 3.33 -23.92 21.77
C ASP A 151 2.82 -22.48 21.84
N LYS A 152 2.91 -21.85 23.00
CA LYS A 152 2.43 -20.48 23.24
C LYS A 152 3.16 -19.40 22.42
N SER A 153 4.31 -19.75 21.87
CA SER A 153 5.08 -18.82 21.02
C SER A 153 4.52 -18.70 19.61
N ILE A 154 3.68 -19.65 19.19
CA ILE A 154 3.03 -19.66 17.89
C ILE A 154 1.77 -18.77 17.99
N ILE A 155 1.73 -17.79 17.12
CA ILE A 155 0.61 -16.85 17.02
C ILE A 155 -0.02 -17.00 15.65
N THR A 156 -1.30 -17.25 15.62
CA THR A 156 -2.12 -17.30 14.39
C THR A 156 -2.91 -16.02 14.25
N GLU A 157 -2.92 -15.48 13.05
CA GLU A 157 -3.65 -14.26 12.70
C GLU A 157 -4.50 -14.52 11.47
N GLU A 158 -5.81 -14.38 11.59
CA GLU A 158 -6.70 -14.42 10.44
C GLU A 158 -6.58 -13.14 9.64
N LYS A 159 -6.45 -13.27 8.32
CA LYS A 159 -6.38 -12.16 7.39
C LYS A 159 -7.25 -12.44 6.18
N ILE A 160 -8.01 -11.43 5.79
CA ILE A 160 -8.70 -11.43 4.50
C ILE A 160 -7.66 -11.27 3.40
N SER A 161 -7.65 -12.21 2.46
CA SER A 161 -6.68 -12.25 1.37
C SER A 161 -7.37 -12.46 0.03
N ARG A 162 -6.86 -11.79 -1.00
CA ARG A 162 -7.27 -11.99 -2.38
C ARG A 162 -6.45 -13.13 -2.98
N ILE A 163 -7.13 -14.15 -3.51
CA ILE A 163 -6.51 -15.30 -4.15
C ILE A 163 -6.89 -15.33 -5.62
N TYR A 164 -5.92 -15.67 -6.46
CA TYR A 164 -6.05 -15.80 -7.91
C TYR A 164 -5.76 -17.26 -8.28
N PRO A 165 -6.80 -18.14 -8.38
CA PRO A 165 -6.61 -19.57 -8.59
C PRO A 165 -5.86 -19.93 -9.88
N GLN A 166 -5.97 -19.09 -10.91
CA GLN A 166 -5.32 -19.26 -12.20
C GLN A 166 -3.89 -18.66 -12.25
N GLU A 167 -3.37 -18.23 -11.10
CA GLU A 167 -2.01 -17.72 -10.90
C GLU A 167 -1.59 -16.67 -11.94
N SER A 168 -0.77 -17.06 -12.95
CA SER A 168 -0.23 -16.15 -13.96
C SER A 168 -1.10 -16.04 -15.22
N LEU A 169 -2.04 -16.97 -15.44
CA LEU A 169 -2.79 -17.08 -16.68
C LEU A 169 -3.55 -15.80 -17.07
N PHE A 170 -4.05 -15.07 -16.08
CA PHE A 170 -4.82 -13.84 -16.27
C PHE A 170 -4.15 -12.59 -15.69
N SER A 171 -2.83 -12.64 -15.47
CA SER A 171 -2.10 -11.56 -14.78
C SER A 171 -2.33 -10.18 -15.38
N HIS A 172 -2.30 -10.06 -16.69
CA HIS A 172 -2.46 -8.79 -17.40
C HIS A 172 -3.92 -8.34 -17.59
N ILE A 173 -4.88 -9.23 -17.39
CA ILE A 173 -6.32 -8.92 -17.45
C ILE A 173 -6.80 -8.50 -16.06
N ILE A 174 -6.66 -9.41 -15.08
CA ILE A 174 -7.16 -9.20 -13.73
C ILE A 174 -6.40 -8.08 -13.03
N GLY A 175 -5.06 -8.11 -13.12
CA GLY A 175 -4.22 -7.15 -12.42
C GLY A 175 -4.07 -7.46 -10.95
N GLN A 176 -3.67 -6.47 -10.15
CA GLN A 176 -3.30 -6.63 -8.74
C GLN A 176 -4.02 -5.63 -7.85
N ILE A 177 -4.08 -5.97 -6.55
CA ILE A 177 -4.49 -5.07 -5.47
C ILE A 177 -3.28 -4.70 -4.60
N ASP A 178 -3.35 -3.60 -3.86
CA ASP A 178 -2.36 -3.22 -2.84
C ASP A 178 -2.63 -3.92 -1.49
N ASP A 179 -1.78 -3.64 -0.49
CA ASP A 179 -1.95 -4.19 0.87
C ASP A 179 -3.16 -3.62 1.61
N SER A 180 -3.70 -2.52 1.12
CA SER A 180 -4.91 -1.86 1.63
C SER A 180 -6.17 -2.27 0.88
N ASN A 181 -6.11 -3.37 0.11
CA ASN A 181 -7.23 -3.91 -0.69
C ASN A 181 -7.75 -2.96 -1.79
N ASN A 182 -6.91 -2.05 -2.33
CA ASN A 182 -7.26 -1.21 -3.47
C ASN A 182 -6.71 -1.80 -4.77
N GLY A 183 -7.49 -1.74 -5.84
CA GLY A 183 -7.04 -2.17 -7.18
C GLY A 183 -5.98 -1.23 -7.75
N ILE A 184 -4.79 -1.76 -8.10
CA ILE A 184 -3.68 -0.99 -8.67
C ILE A 184 -3.53 -1.17 -10.18
N SER A 185 -4.02 -2.27 -10.74
CA SER A 185 -3.96 -2.53 -12.17
C SER A 185 -5.13 -3.40 -12.65
N GLY A 186 -5.32 -3.47 -13.98
CA GLY A 186 -6.29 -4.35 -14.65
C GLY A 186 -7.73 -4.15 -14.22
N ILE A 187 -8.51 -5.22 -14.27
CA ILE A 187 -9.92 -5.28 -13.88
C ILE A 187 -10.09 -4.95 -12.39
N GLU A 188 -9.17 -5.38 -11.52
CA GLU A 188 -9.18 -5.03 -10.09
C GLU A 188 -9.17 -3.53 -9.86
N LYS A 189 -8.44 -2.76 -10.68
CA LYS A 189 -8.40 -1.30 -10.61
C LYS A 189 -9.64 -0.67 -11.24
N PHE A 190 -10.03 -1.14 -12.41
CA PHE A 190 -11.13 -0.55 -13.17
C PHE A 190 -12.46 -0.67 -12.43
N TYR A 191 -12.73 -1.84 -11.84
CA TYR A 191 -13.93 -2.13 -11.06
C TYR A 191 -13.71 -2.08 -9.55
N ASP A 192 -12.73 -1.29 -9.06
CA ASP A 192 -12.39 -1.24 -7.63
C ASP A 192 -13.59 -0.90 -6.75
N TYR A 193 -14.38 0.08 -7.18
CA TYR A 193 -15.56 0.53 -6.46
C TYR A 193 -16.67 -0.53 -6.43
N GLU A 194 -16.98 -1.13 -7.56
CA GLU A 194 -18.00 -2.16 -7.70
C GLU A 194 -17.63 -3.41 -6.93
N LEU A 195 -16.39 -3.86 -7.02
CA LEU A 195 -15.88 -5.03 -6.31
C LEU A 195 -15.96 -4.87 -4.79
N LYS A 196 -15.76 -3.66 -4.27
CA LYS A 196 -15.84 -3.37 -2.84
C LYS A 196 -17.28 -3.16 -2.34
N LYS A 197 -18.11 -2.48 -3.11
CA LYS A 197 -19.42 -2.02 -2.63
C LYS A 197 -20.59 -2.95 -2.91
N LYS A 198 -20.58 -3.58 -4.06
CA LYS A 198 -21.81 -4.25 -4.55
C LYS A 198 -21.93 -5.70 -4.13
N ASN A 199 -20.88 -6.31 -3.62
CA ASN A 199 -20.85 -7.76 -3.34
C ASN A 199 -21.34 -8.61 -4.55
N GLN A 200 -21.35 -7.98 -5.74
CA GLN A 200 -21.85 -8.57 -6.97
C GLN A 200 -20.67 -9.08 -7.77
N GLN A 201 -20.69 -10.37 -8.04
CA GLN A 201 -19.72 -11.04 -8.88
C GLN A 201 -19.61 -10.36 -10.25
N ILE A 202 -18.39 -10.18 -10.73
CA ILE A 202 -18.11 -9.66 -12.06
C ILE A 202 -17.80 -10.84 -12.97
N GLU A 203 -18.56 -10.96 -14.04
CA GLU A 203 -18.34 -11.93 -15.10
C GLU A 203 -17.63 -11.28 -16.26
N LEU A 204 -16.51 -11.90 -16.71
CA LEU A 204 -15.74 -11.48 -17.87
C LEU A 204 -16.06 -12.38 -19.07
N THR A 205 -15.87 -11.85 -20.26
CA THR A 205 -16.09 -12.57 -21.52
C THR A 205 -14.99 -13.57 -21.87
N VAL A 206 -13.87 -13.57 -21.13
CA VAL A 206 -12.74 -14.46 -21.34
C VAL A 206 -13.08 -15.90 -20.99
N ASP A 207 -12.49 -16.84 -21.71
CA ASP A 207 -12.61 -18.28 -21.47
C ASP A 207 -11.29 -18.87 -21.00
N THR A 208 -11.30 -19.53 -19.85
CA THR A 208 -10.09 -20.09 -19.22
C THR A 208 -9.44 -21.17 -20.09
N ALA A 209 -10.22 -22.02 -20.75
CA ALA A 209 -9.65 -23.09 -21.58
C ALA A 209 -8.98 -22.52 -22.83
N VAL A 210 -9.62 -21.56 -23.48
CA VAL A 210 -9.05 -20.87 -24.65
C VAL A 210 -7.80 -20.08 -24.26
N GLN A 211 -7.86 -19.35 -23.13
CA GLN A 211 -6.72 -18.61 -22.60
C GLN A 211 -5.51 -19.52 -22.34
N TYR A 212 -5.75 -20.70 -21.73
CA TYR A 212 -4.70 -21.67 -21.45
C TYR A 212 -4.08 -22.22 -22.75
N LEU A 213 -4.90 -22.65 -23.72
CA LEU A 213 -4.40 -23.20 -24.99
C LEU A 213 -3.52 -22.20 -25.74
N ILE A 214 -3.98 -20.96 -25.87
CA ILE A 214 -3.21 -19.92 -26.58
C ILE A 214 -1.90 -19.61 -25.83
N ARG A 215 -1.94 -19.57 -24.49
CA ARG A 215 -0.74 -19.35 -23.68
C ARG A 215 0.30 -20.45 -23.91
N GLU A 216 -0.10 -21.71 -23.90
CA GLU A 216 0.81 -22.85 -24.15
C GLU A 216 1.46 -22.77 -25.53
N GLU A 217 0.70 -22.41 -26.56
CA GLU A 217 1.27 -22.24 -27.92
C GLU A 217 2.27 -21.07 -27.98
N LEU A 218 1.99 -19.96 -27.27
CA LEU A 218 2.96 -18.86 -27.19
C LEU A 218 4.22 -19.24 -26.42
N LEU A 219 4.12 -20.07 -25.37
CA LEU A 219 5.27 -20.58 -24.64
C LEU A 219 6.13 -21.52 -25.52
N LYS A 220 5.52 -22.43 -26.29
CA LYS A 220 6.22 -23.26 -27.27
C LYS A 220 6.92 -22.40 -28.33
N SER A 221 6.25 -21.39 -28.84
CA SER A 221 6.85 -20.43 -29.77
C SER A 221 8.07 -19.74 -29.18
N LYS A 222 8.01 -19.37 -27.87
CA LYS A 222 9.15 -18.78 -27.19
C LYS A 222 10.37 -19.73 -27.13
N GLU A 223 10.14 -21.01 -26.87
CA GLU A 223 11.20 -22.00 -26.84
C GLU A 223 11.84 -22.21 -28.23
N ILE A 224 11.01 -22.23 -29.30
CA ILE A 224 11.49 -22.44 -30.68
C ILE A 224 12.25 -21.22 -31.20
N PHE A 225 11.71 -20.03 -31.01
CA PHE A 225 12.22 -18.79 -31.61
C PHE A 225 13.04 -17.93 -30.67
N ASN A 226 13.16 -18.31 -29.40
CA ASN A 226 13.87 -17.55 -28.34
C ASN A 226 13.47 -16.07 -28.30
N ASN A 227 12.17 -15.78 -28.45
CA ASN A 227 11.67 -14.42 -28.46
C ASN A 227 11.66 -13.79 -27.06
N ILE A 228 11.79 -12.47 -26.99
CA ILE A 228 11.80 -11.68 -25.74
C ILE A 228 10.39 -11.60 -25.13
N GLY A 229 9.37 -11.66 -25.96
CA GLY A 229 7.97 -11.59 -25.53
C GLY A 229 7.02 -11.90 -26.68
N SER A 230 5.82 -12.28 -26.31
CA SER A 230 4.74 -12.62 -27.24
C SER A 230 3.43 -12.07 -26.73
N ALA A 231 2.49 -11.82 -27.63
CA ALA A 231 1.14 -11.41 -27.26
C ALA A 231 0.12 -11.95 -28.25
N ALA A 232 -1.05 -12.32 -27.76
CA ALA A 232 -2.17 -12.75 -28.58
C ALA A 232 -3.49 -12.24 -28.04
N LEU A 233 -4.40 -11.87 -28.93
CA LEU A 233 -5.76 -11.47 -28.64
C LEU A 233 -6.71 -12.28 -29.52
N LEU A 234 -7.73 -12.88 -28.93
CA LEU A 234 -8.83 -13.51 -29.64
C LEU A 234 -10.13 -12.77 -29.31
N MET A 235 -10.81 -12.31 -30.36
CA MET A 235 -12.04 -11.52 -30.24
C MET A 235 -13.13 -12.11 -31.14
N ASN A 236 -14.36 -12.15 -30.65
CA ASN A 236 -15.54 -12.47 -31.44
C ASN A 236 -15.92 -11.22 -32.28
N LEU A 237 -15.85 -11.36 -33.61
CA LEU A 237 -16.12 -10.26 -34.54
C LEU A 237 -17.58 -9.81 -34.56
N ASN A 238 -18.52 -10.65 -34.13
CA ASN A 238 -19.95 -10.32 -34.20
C ASN A 238 -20.37 -9.36 -33.08
N ASN A 239 -19.79 -9.49 -31.88
CA ASN A 239 -20.20 -8.74 -30.69
C ASN A 239 -19.06 -7.99 -30.01
N GLY A 240 -17.81 -8.17 -30.45
CA GLY A 240 -16.65 -7.49 -29.89
C GLY A 240 -16.14 -8.10 -28.56
N GLU A 241 -16.67 -9.23 -28.11
CA GLU A 241 -16.22 -9.90 -26.90
C GLU A 241 -14.80 -10.44 -27.03
N ILE A 242 -13.98 -10.15 -26.02
CA ILE A 242 -12.61 -10.69 -25.94
C ILE A 242 -12.67 -12.04 -25.23
N LEU A 243 -12.34 -13.11 -25.97
CA LEU A 243 -12.33 -14.47 -25.46
C LEU A 243 -10.98 -14.83 -24.81
N SER A 244 -9.89 -14.21 -25.28
CA SER A 244 -8.54 -14.41 -24.73
C SER A 244 -7.68 -13.17 -24.97
N LEU A 245 -6.85 -12.82 -23.99
CA LEU A 245 -5.84 -11.78 -24.07
C LEU A 245 -4.61 -12.22 -23.29
N ILE A 246 -3.51 -12.46 -23.97
CA ILE A 246 -2.27 -12.97 -23.38
C ILE A 246 -1.11 -12.04 -23.73
N SER A 247 -0.32 -11.74 -22.75
CA SER A 247 0.94 -10.99 -22.89
C SER A 247 2.04 -11.72 -22.12
N LEU A 248 3.10 -12.12 -22.79
CA LEU A 248 4.26 -12.79 -22.19
C LEU A 248 5.49 -11.86 -22.26
N PRO A 249 6.37 -11.92 -21.25
CA PRO A 249 6.28 -12.73 -20.02
C PRO A 249 5.13 -12.27 -19.11
N ASP A 250 4.52 -13.24 -18.44
CA ASP A 250 3.52 -13.05 -17.43
C ASP A 250 4.11 -13.15 -16.01
N PHE A 251 3.30 -12.98 -14.99
CA PHE A 251 3.72 -13.03 -13.58
C PHE A 251 2.65 -13.67 -12.70
N ASN A 252 3.05 -14.31 -11.60
CA ASN A 252 2.10 -14.91 -10.67
C ASN A 252 1.46 -13.84 -9.78
N LEU A 253 0.12 -13.71 -9.86
CA LEU A 253 -0.65 -12.73 -9.10
C LEU A 253 -0.61 -12.95 -7.58
N ASN A 254 -0.41 -14.19 -7.12
CA ASN A 254 -0.33 -14.54 -5.71
C ASN A 254 1.06 -14.30 -5.12
N LYS A 255 2.09 -14.10 -5.95
CA LYS A 255 3.48 -13.87 -5.52
C LYS A 255 3.89 -12.45 -5.84
N ARG A 256 4.16 -11.66 -4.81
CA ARG A 256 4.73 -10.32 -4.98
C ARG A 256 6.26 -10.44 -4.99
N GLU A 257 6.80 -10.76 -6.13
CA GLU A 257 8.23 -10.75 -6.37
C GLU A 257 8.65 -9.36 -6.88
N ASN A 258 9.94 -9.02 -6.73
CA ASN A 258 10.51 -7.83 -7.37
C ASN A 258 10.63 -8.14 -8.87
N LEU A 259 9.53 -7.96 -9.58
CA LEU A 259 9.46 -8.21 -11.01
C LEU A 259 10.04 -7.02 -11.76
N ILE A 260 10.71 -7.33 -12.87
CA ILE A 260 11.16 -6.33 -13.84
C ILE A 260 9.91 -5.70 -14.48
N ASP A 261 9.93 -4.40 -14.73
CA ASP A 261 8.82 -3.65 -15.35
C ASP A 261 8.29 -4.28 -16.64
N LEU A 262 9.15 -5.01 -17.36
CA LEU A 262 8.79 -5.73 -18.58
C LEU A 262 7.71 -6.79 -18.37
N ASN A 263 7.70 -7.47 -17.22
CA ASN A 263 6.73 -8.50 -16.90
C ASN A 263 5.35 -7.90 -16.55
N TYR A 264 5.32 -6.69 -16.00
CA TYR A 264 4.07 -5.99 -15.68
C TYR A 264 3.44 -5.29 -16.88
N THR A 265 4.18 -5.14 -17.98
CA THR A 265 3.69 -4.43 -19.15
C THR A 265 2.83 -5.34 -20.02
N ASN A 266 1.54 -5.01 -20.11
CA ASN A 266 0.66 -5.64 -21.10
C ASN A 266 1.03 -5.16 -22.50
N LYS A 267 1.61 -6.07 -23.32
CA LYS A 267 2.12 -5.78 -24.66
C LYS A 267 1.02 -5.44 -25.67
N ILE A 268 -0.21 -5.88 -25.42
CA ILE A 268 -1.33 -5.60 -26.31
C ILE A 268 -1.82 -4.16 -26.12
N THR A 269 -1.91 -3.70 -24.88
CA THR A 269 -2.51 -2.38 -24.56
C THR A 269 -1.50 -1.25 -24.44
N LYS A 270 -0.22 -1.57 -24.11
CA LYS A 270 0.84 -0.57 -23.89
C LYS A 270 2.03 -0.74 -24.83
N GLY A 271 2.13 -1.87 -25.53
CA GLY A 271 3.23 -2.11 -26.46
C GLY A 271 3.12 -1.21 -27.71
N VAL A 272 4.24 -0.66 -28.16
CA VAL A 272 4.36 0.08 -29.41
C VAL A 272 5.37 -0.67 -30.27
N TYR A 273 4.95 -1.10 -31.47
CA TYR A 273 5.76 -1.94 -32.35
C TYR A 273 5.76 -1.38 -33.77
N GLU A 274 6.91 -1.48 -34.44
CA GLU A 274 7.00 -1.29 -35.87
C GLU A 274 6.58 -2.59 -36.58
N LEU A 275 5.36 -2.64 -37.08
CA LEU A 275 4.78 -3.86 -37.63
C LEU A 275 5.30 -4.20 -39.03
N GLY A 276 5.85 -3.21 -39.74
CA GLY A 276 6.41 -3.38 -41.07
C GLY A 276 5.44 -4.02 -42.06
N SER A 277 5.94 -4.93 -42.90
CA SER A 277 5.14 -5.59 -43.94
C SER A 277 4.12 -6.61 -43.43
N VAL A 278 4.15 -6.94 -42.16
CA VAL A 278 3.21 -7.88 -41.53
C VAL A 278 1.85 -7.22 -41.27
N PHE A 279 1.84 -5.88 -41.17
CA PHE A 279 0.60 -5.11 -41.06
C PHE A 279 0.02 -4.89 -42.45
N LYS A 280 -1.10 -5.53 -42.74
CA LYS A 280 -1.85 -5.42 -43.98
C LYS A 280 -3.32 -5.10 -43.72
#